data_6f75aa7566b583b836d8f7dba5648d3b
#
_entry.id   6f75aa7566b583b836d8f7dba5648d3b
#
_cell.length_a   1.000
_cell.length_b   1.000
_cell.length_c   1.000
_cell.angle_alpha   90.00
_cell.angle_beta   90.00
_cell.angle_gamma   90.00
#
_symmetry.space_group_name_H-M   'P 1'
#
loop_
_entity.id
_entity.type
_entity.pdbx_description
1 polymer ?
#
loop_
_entity_poly.entity_id
_entity_poly.type
_entity_poly.pdbx_seq_one_letter_code
_entity_poly.pdbx_strand_id
1 'polypeptide(L)'
;KNYYILKKTQKYIVGVTYWIAVDNKSNLIAILIMVVYLSIAAVGILFMVLRLSKVKKKNKEQSVMLSSISEISNTDKMTGCLNRKAYDEDISEIRMDSQFIYVSMDVNGLKIINDRQGHAAGDELICVAASCMKTRFDRYGKVYRMGGDEFAAILFVKREQFEWIRRQFDGDIKYWSCNRIKELSISYGYVSSSECQWDSMKEISDVADIRMYEEKAMYYKKNGVDRQGQPASYVALYRLYTQILRINLEKDRYKIINWEETKNKKKQD
;
A
#
# COMPACT_ATOMS: atom_id res chain seq x y z
N LYS A 1 -10.26 -22.39 -102.85
CA LYS A 1 -9.69 -21.39 -101.91
C LYS A 1 -10.54 -21.24 -100.60
N ASN A 2 -11.86 -21.19 -100.76
CA ASN A 2 -12.74 -20.97 -99.55
C ASN A 2 -12.78 -22.17 -98.56
N TYR A 3 -12.61 -23.40 -99.05
CA TYR A 3 -12.60 -24.59 -98.18
C TYR A 3 -11.35 -24.65 -97.28
N TYR A 4 -10.22 -24.15 -97.76
CA TYR A 4 -8.99 -24.12 -97.02
C TYR A 4 -9.01 -23.04 -95.92
N ILE A 5 -9.64 -21.93 -96.18
CA ILE A 5 -9.82 -20.85 -95.24
C ILE A 5 -10.75 -21.30 -94.09
N LEU A 6 -11.90 -21.93 -94.38
CA LEU A 6 -12.79 -22.47 -93.40
C LEU A 6 -12.13 -23.53 -92.50
N LYS A 7 -11.34 -24.42 -93.00
CA LYS A 7 -10.67 -25.46 -92.23
C LYS A 7 -9.54 -24.89 -91.36
N LYS A 8 -8.88 -23.83 -91.76
CA LYS A 8 -7.86 -23.12 -90.97
C LYS A 8 -8.53 -22.30 -89.82
N THR A 9 -9.63 -21.65 -90.10
CA THR A 9 -10.43 -20.91 -89.09
C THR A 9 -10.99 -21.85 -88.07
N GLN A 10 -11.52 -23.00 -88.45
CA GLN A 10 -12.09 -23.99 -87.50
C GLN A 10 -11.00 -24.59 -86.58
N LYS A 11 -9.79 -24.86 -87.11
CA LYS A 11 -8.65 -25.27 -86.27
C LYS A 11 -8.20 -24.19 -85.29
N TYR A 12 -8.28 -22.94 -85.68
CA TYR A 12 -7.92 -21.80 -84.82
C TYR A 12 -8.94 -21.63 -83.68
N ILE A 13 -10.25 -21.71 -83.95
CA ILE A 13 -11.35 -21.61 -82.98
C ILE A 13 -11.25 -22.75 -81.94
N VAL A 14 -10.97 -23.99 -82.42
CA VAL A 14 -10.81 -25.15 -81.49
C VAL A 14 -9.58 -24.97 -80.56
N GLY A 15 -8.46 -24.43 -81.13
CA GLY A 15 -7.28 -24.16 -80.39
C GLY A 15 -7.47 -23.08 -79.32
N VAL A 16 -8.16 -22.00 -79.67
CA VAL A 16 -8.49 -20.92 -78.74
C VAL A 16 -9.45 -21.39 -77.67
N THR A 17 -10.56 -22.15 -78.00
CA THR A 17 -11.46 -22.72 -77.02
C THR A 17 -10.80 -23.71 -76.05
N TYR A 18 -9.86 -24.52 -76.54
CA TYR A 18 -9.08 -25.43 -75.68
C TYR A 18 -8.16 -24.65 -74.74
N TRP A 19 -7.50 -23.59 -75.22
CA TRP A 19 -6.64 -22.74 -74.39
C TRP A 19 -7.43 -22.03 -73.29
N ILE A 20 -8.57 -21.42 -73.59
CA ILE A 20 -9.49 -20.80 -72.61
C ILE A 20 -9.98 -21.83 -71.57
N ALA A 21 -10.32 -23.06 -72.02
CA ALA A 21 -10.79 -24.12 -71.12
C ALA A 21 -9.68 -24.63 -70.17
N VAL A 22 -8.42 -24.68 -70.60
CA VAL A 22 -7.25 -25.04 -69.75
C VAL A 22 -6.92 -23.95 -68.79
N ASP A 23 -7.00 -22.68 -69.20
CA ASP A 23 -6.73 -21.52 -68.32
C ASP A 23 -7.80 -21.41 -67.19
N ASN A 24 -9.06 -21.60 -67.52
CA ASN A 24 -10.14 -21.64 -66.51
C ASN A 24 -9.98 -22.79 -65.51
N LYS A 25 -9.50 -23.97 -65.91
CA LYS A 25 -9.26 -25.09 -64.97
C LYS A 25 -8.10 -24.80 -64.02
N SER A 26 -6.99 -24.21 -64.53
CA SER A 26 -5.83 -23.86 -63.71
C SER A 26 -6.18 -22.76 -62.69
N ASN A 27 -6.97 -21.78 -63.12
CA ASN A 27 -7.46 -20.72 -62.20
C ASN A 27 -8.39 -21.30 -61.13
N LEU A 28 -9.28 -22.24 -61.45
CA LEU A 28 -10.17 -22.90 -60.48
C LEU A 28 -9.38 -23.70 -59.45
N ILE A 29 -8.35 -24.41 -59.84
CA ILE A 29 -7.47 -25.16 -58.94
C ILE A 29 -6.71 -24.20 -58.01
N ALA A 30 -6.16 -23.09 -58.52
CA ALA A 30 -5.49 -22.07 -57.73
C ALA A 30 -6.43 -21.47 -56.68
N ILE A 31 -7.68 -21.16 -57.02
CA ILE A 31 -8.70 -20.65 -56.08
C ILE A 31 -8.98 -21.68 -54.98
N LEU A 32 -9.15 -22.96 -55.34
CA LEU A 32 -9.38 -24.02 -54.35
C LEU A 32 -8.23 -24.17 -53.37
N ILE A 33 -6.98 -24.12 -53.86
CA ILE A 33 -5.81 -24.16 -52.99
C ILE A 33 -5.77 -22.96 -52.07
N MET A 34 -6.08 -21.77 -52.56
CA MET A 34 -6.16 -20.55 -51.73
C MET A 34 -7.22 -20.63 -50.64
N VAL A 35 -8.43 -21.17 -50.95
CA VAL A 35 -9.50 -21.37 -49.98
C VAL A 35 -9.09 -22.37 -48.91
N VAL A 36 -8.43 -23.47 -49.25
CA VAL A 36 -7.91 -24.45 -48.29
C VAL A 36 -6.86 -23.79 -47.36
N TYR A 37 -5.95 -23.00 -47.95
CA TYR A 37 -4.93 -22.29 -47.15
C TYR A 37 -5.55 -21.29 -46.16
N LEU A 38 -6.54 -20.51 -46.58
CA LEU A 38 -7.27 -19.56 -45.74
C LEU A 38 -8.05 -20.27 -44.63
N SER A 39 -8.68 -21.43 -44.92
CA SER A 39 -9.38 -22.21 -43.91
C SER A 39 -8.44 -22.76 -42.83
N ILE A 40 -7.25 -23.28 -43.21
CA ILE A 40 -6.23 -23.74 -42.28
C ILE A 40 -5.73 -22.57 -41.39
N ALA A 41 -5.45 -21.41 -42.02
CA ALA A 41 -5.05 -20.21 -41.28
C ALA A 41 -6.11 -19.73 -40.30
N ALA A 42 -7.39 -19.74 -40.71
CA ALA A 42 -8.52 -19.37 -39.83
C ALA A 42 -8.65 -20.31 -38.62
N VAL A 43 -8.50 -21.62 -38.81
CA VAL A 43 -8.49 -22.63 -37.73
C VAL A 43 -7.29 -22.39 -36.80
N GLY A 44 -6.12 -22.11 -37.33
CA GLY A 44 -4.91 -21.77 -36.54
C GLY A 44 -5.10 -20.52 -35.68
N ILE A 45 -5.67 -19.46 -36.25
CA ILE A 45 -5.98 -18.22 -35.53
C ILE A 45 -7.03 -18.48 -34.43
N LEU A 46 -8.09 -19.22 -34.73
CA LEU A 46 -9.12 -19.60 -33.73
C LEU A 46 -8.50 -20.37 -32.57
N PHE A 47 -7.63 -21.35 -32.85
CA PHE A 47 -6.94 -22.12 -31.83
C PHE A 47 -6.01 -21.23 -30.96
N MET A 48 -5.30 -20.28 -31.58
CA MET A 48 -4.47 -19.32 -30.87
C MET A 48 -5.29 -18.41 -29.97
N VAL A 49 -6.42 -17.88 -30.44
CA VAL A 49 -7.34 -17.05 -29.63
C VAL A 49 -7.89 -17.83 -28.44
N LEU A 50 -8.31 -19.09 -28.65
CA LEU A 50 -8.78 -19.95 -27.56
C LEU A 50 -7.68 -20.25 -26.53
N ARG A 51 -6.46 -20.47 -26.96
CA ARG A 51 -5.31 -20.64 -26.05
C ARG A 51 -5.02 -19.36 -25.26
N LEU A 52 -4.99 -18.20 -25.92
CA LEU A 52 -4.75 -16.91 -25.25
C LEU A 52 -5.85 -16.59 -24.23
N SER A 53 -7.12 -16.89 -24.53
CA SER A 53 -8.21 -16.69 -23.58
C SER A 53 -8.09 -17.58 -22.33
N LYS A 54 -7.70 -18.87 -22.50
CA LYS A 54 -7.41 -19.78 -21.38
C LYS A 54 -6.25 -19.31 -20.52
N VAL A 55 -5.15 -18.83 -21.13
CA VAL A 55 -3.98 -18.27 -20.40
C VAL A 55 -4.38 -17.02 -19.64
N LYS A 56 -5.14 -16.10 -20.25
CA LYS A 56 -5.63 -14.89 -19.56
C LYS A 56 -6.51 -15.23 -18.36
N LYS A 57 -7.43 -16.22 -18.49
CA LYS A 57 -8.27 -16.66 -17.39
C LYS A 57 -7.44 -17.23 -16.25
N LYS A 58 -6.48 -18.13 -16.54
CA LYS A 58 -5.58 -18.72 -15.53
C LYS A 58 -4.72 -17.66 -14.82
N ASN A 59 -4.17 -16.70 -15.54
CA ASN A 59 -3.39 -15.61 -14.95
C ASN A 59 -4.26 -14.74 -14.03
N LYS A 60 -5.51 -14.47 -14.40
CA LYS A 60 -6.45 -13.73 -13.54
C LYS A 60 -6.78 -14.51 -12.25
N GLU A 61 -7.03 -15.81 -12.36
CA GLU A 61 -7.27 -16.68 -11.18
C GLU A 61 -6.03 -16.73 -10.26
N GLN A 62 -4.82 -16.85 -10.82
CA GLN A 62 -3.58 -16.80 -10.04
C GLN A 62 -3.35 -15.44 -9.37
N SER A 63 -3.63 -14.33 -10.05
CA SER A 63 -3.47 -13.00 -9.45
C SER A 63 -4.43 -12.77 -8.29
N VAL A 64 -5.68 -13.22 -8.40
CA VAL A 64 -6.67 -13.17 -7.31
C VAL A 64 -6.22 -14.04 -6.13
N MET A 65 -5.71 -15.25 -6.40
CA MET A 65 -5.20 -16.12 -5.34
C MET A 65 -3.97 -15.54 -4.64
N LEU A 66 -3.03 -14.96 -5.39
CA LEU A 66 -1.85 -14.28 -4.83
C LEU A 66 -2.23 -13.07 -4.00
N SER A 67 -3.19 -12.25 -4.44
CA SER A 67 -3.68 -11.11 -3.65
C SER A 67 -4.33 -11.56 -2.35
N SER A 68 -5.15 -12.62 -2.38
CA SER A 68 -5.77 -13.18 -1.17
C SER A 68 -4.73 -13.74 -0.18
N ILE A 69 -3.68 -14.41 -0.67
CA ILE A 69 -2.59 -14.92 0.17
C ILE A 69 -1.79 -13.75 0.76
N SER A 70 -1.51 -12.71 -0.02
CA SER A 70 -0.82 -11.50 0.45
C SER A 70 -1.66 -10.77 1.51
N GLU A 71 -2.94 -10.63 1.32
CA GLU A 71 -3.85 -9.98 2.26
C GLU A 71 -3.89 -10.73 3.62
N ILE A 72 -3.97 -12.08 3.59
CA ILE A 72 -3.89 -12.91 4.80
C ILE A 72 -2.50 -12.82 5.44
N SER A 73 -1.42 -12.70 4.66
CA SER A 73 -0.04 -12.60 5.15
C SER A 73 0.30 -11.23 5.73
N ASN A 74 -0.41 -10.16 5.32
CA ASN A 74 -0.10 -8.77 5.67
C ASN A 74 -1.04 -8.18 6.73
N THR A 75 -1.97 -9.00 7.26
CA THR A 75 -2.94 -8.58 8.28
C THR A 75 -2.61 -9.23 9.64
N ASP A 76 -2.74 -8.47 10.72
CA ASP A 76 -2.71 -9.00 12.10
C ASP A 76 -4.05 -9.68 12.41
N LYS A 77 -4.01 -10.96 12.73
CA LYS A 77 -5.21 -11.81 12.90
C LYS A 77 -6.06 -11.41 14.11
N MET A 78 -5.47 -10.79 15.13
CA MET A 78 -6.20 -10.41 16.35
C MET A 78 -6.96 -9.10 16.13
N THR A 79 -6.32 -8.12 15.51
CA THR A 79 -6.84 -6.75 15.43
C THR A 79 -7.46 -6.41 14.07
N GLY A 80 -7.12 -7.16 13.02
CA GLY A 80 -7.48 -6.83 11.64
C GLY A 80 -6.80 -5.56 11.10
N CYS A 81 -5.82 -5.02 11.82
CA CYS A 81 -4.89 -4.02 11.30
C CYS A 81 -3.90 -4.68 10.34
N LEU A 82 -3.19 -3.90 9.52
CA LEU A 82 -2.02 -4.39 8.82
C LEU A 82 -0.93 -4.77 9.85
N ASN A 83 -0.09 -5.75 9.51
CA ASN A 83 0.98 -6.18 10.40
C ASN A 83 2.31 -5.47 10.09
N ARG A 84 3.34 -5.77 10.89
CA ARG A 84 4.70 -5.23 10.75
C ARG A 84 5.28 -5.44 9.35
N LYS A 85 5.03 -6.62 8.74
CA LYS A 85 5.51 -6.91 7.38
C LYS A 85 4.91 -5.95 6.35
N ALA A 86 3.59 -5.74 6.42
CA ALA A 86 2.92 -4.76 5.55
C ALA A 86 3.45 -3.34 5.76
N TYR A 87 3.73 -2.97 7.00
CA TYR A 87 4.38 -1.69 7.31
C TYR A 87 5.74 -1.56 6.63
N ASP A 88 6.62 -2.56 6.77
CA ASP A 88 7.97 -2.53 6.20
C ASP A 88 7.93 -2.48 4.65
N GLU A 89 6.95 -3.13 4.01
CA GLU A 89 6.70 -3.04 2.57
C GLU A 89 6.24 -1.62 2.18
N ASP A 90 5.21 -1.12 2.84
CA ASP A 90 4.58 0.17 2.50
C ASP A 90 5.54 1.36 2.71
N ILE A 91 6.33 1.40 3.79
CA ILE A 91 7.27 2.50 4.04
C ILE A 91 8.39 2.58 3.01
N SER A 92 8.76 1.44 2.39
CA SER A 92 9.77 1.41 1.34
C SER A 92 9.30 2.06 0.02
N GLU A 93 7.99 2.15 -0.18
CA GLU A 93 7.35 2.73 -1.36
C GLU A 93 6.93 4.20 -1.18
N ILE A 94 6.98 4.73 0.05
CA ILE A 94 6.58 6.12 0.33
C ILE A 94 7.57 7.09 -0.28
N ARG A 95 7.05 7.99 -1.09
CA ARG A 95 7.83 9.10 -1.64
C ARG A 95 7.93 10.22 -0.60
N MET A 96 9.14 10.62 -0.26
CA MET A 96 9.42 11.67 0.73
C MET A 96 8.92 13.06 0.31
N ASP A 97 8.67 13.28 -0.99
CA ASP A 97 8.07 14.49 -1.54
C ASP A 97 6.52 14.50 -1.46
N SER A 98 5.90 13.40 -1.03
CA SER A 98 4.46 13.30 -0.86
C SER A 98 4.00 13.87 0.48
N GLN A 99 2.73 14.29 0.52
CA GLN A 99 2.13 14.85 1.72
C GLN A 99 1.45 13.76 2.54
N PHE A 100 1.97 13.48 3.74
CA PHE A 100 1.40 12.51 4.67
C PHE A 100 1.65 12.91 6.12
N ILE A 101 0.92 12.28 7.03
CA ILE A 101 1.14 12.30 8.47
C ILE A 101 1.51 10.88 8.91
N TYR A 102 2.62 10.76 9.62
CA TYR A 102 2.99 9.54 10.32
C TYR A 102 2.56 9.65 11.78
N VAL A 103 1.93 8.61 12.32
CA VAL A 103 1.48 8.54 13.72
C VAL A 103 2.06 7.28 14.35
N SER A 104 2.79 7.44 15.46
CA SER A 104 3.20 6.35 16.35
C SER A 104 2.26 6.31 17.55
N MET A 105 1.79 5.11 17.93
CA MET A 105 0.75 4.93 18.97
C MET A 105 1.10 3.76 19.87
N ASP A 106 0.71 3.86 21.15
CA ASP A 106 0.91 2.80 22.14
C ASP A 106 -0.29 2.76 23.10
N VAL A 107 -0.81 1.55 23.34
CA VAL A 107 -1.98 1.33 24.19
C VAL A 107 -1.56 1.28 25.65
N ASN A 108 -2.02 2.24 26.44
CA ASN A 108 -1.64 2.37 27.84
C ASN A 108 -2.30 1.31 28.74
N GLY A 109 -1.55 0.86 29.75
CA GLY A 109 -2.09 0.04 30.82
C GLY A 109 -2.29 -1.44 30.49
N LEU A 110 -1.83 -1.95 29.33
CA LEU A 110 -2.00 -3.35 28.91
C LEU A 110 -1.50 -4.31 29.98
N LYS A 111 -0.30 -4.07 30.52
CA LYS A 111 0.26 -4.93 31.57
C LYS A 111 -0.61 -4.94 32.85
N ILE A 112 -1.09 -3.77 33.25
CA ILE A 112 -1.94 -3.64 34.45
C ILE A 112 -3.25 -4.43 34.27
N ILE A 113 -3.83 -4.39 33.08
CA ILE A 113 -5.06 -5.13 32.76
C ILE A 113 -4.76 -6.63 32.72
N ASN A 114 -3.68 -7.05 32.09
CA ASN A 114 -3.26 -8.47 32.06
C ASN A 114 -3.06 -9.02 33.47
N ASP A 115 -2.35 -8.29 34.34
CA ASP A 115 -2.05 -8.71 35.70
C ASP A 115 -3.31 -8.77 36.59
N ARG A 116 -4.29 -7.89 36.36
CA ARG A 116 -5.53 -7.82 37.15
C ARG A 116 -6.67 -8.69 36.65
N GLN A 117 -6.82 -8.84 35.34
CA GLN A 117 -7.99 -9.44 34.70
C GLN A 117 -7.64 -10.59 33.74
N GLY A 118 -6.33 -10.89 33.57
CA GLY A 118 -5.83 -11.92 32.67
C GLY A 118 -5.65 -11.48 31.23
N HIS A 119 -4.91 -12.28 30.46
CA HIS A 119 -4.54 -11.98 29.06
C HIS A 119 -5.75 -11.79 28.14
N ALA A 120 -6.86 -12.49 28.36
CA ALA A 120 -8.07 -12.30 27.56
C ALA A 120 -8.63 -10.86 27.64
N ALA A 121 -8.49 -10.19 28.80
CA ALA A 121 -8.88 -8.79 28.95
C ALA A 121 -7.89 -7.84 28.26
N GLY A 122 -6.60 -8.18 28.27
CA GLY A 122 -5.60 -7.44 27.51
C GLY A 122 -5.77 -7.57 26.00
N ASP A 123 -6.12 -8.75 25.51
CA ASP A 123 -6.45 -8.98 24.10
C ASP A 123 -7.68 -8.15 23.68
N GLU A 124 -8.70 -8.09 24.53
CA GLU A 124 -9.87 -7.25 24.32
C GLU A 124 -9.49 -5.75 24.26
N LEU A 125 -8.61 -5.27 25.17
CA LEU A 125 -8.10 -3.90 25.15
C LEU A 125 -7.41 -3.57 23.81
N ILE A 126 -6.55 -4.45 23.33
CA ILE A 126 -5.83 -4.28 22.06
C ILE A 126 -6.82 -4.26 20.88
N CYS A 127 -7.81 -5.16 20.85
CA CYS A 127 -8.84 -5.19 19.81
C CYS A 127 -9.69 -3.92 19.80
N VAL A 128 -10.06 -3.43 20.98
CA VAL A 128 -10.82 -2.17 21.14
C VAL A 128 -10.00 -0.98 20.65
N ALA A 129 -8.74 -0.87 21.05
CA ALA A 129 -7.84 0.18 20.59
C ALA A 129 -7.68 0.16 19.06
N ALA A 130 -7.43 -1.00 18.50
CA ALA A 130 -7.32 -1.19 17.06
C ALA A 130 -8.60 -0.78 16.31
N SER A 131 -9.77 -1.16 16.83
CA SER A 131 -11.07 -0.77 16.26
C SER A 131 -11.27 0.74 16.27
N CYS A 132 -10.90 1.42 17.37
CA CYS A 132 -10.94 2.86 17.49
C CYS A 132 -10.04 3.54 16.44
N MET A 133 -8.78 3.09 16.32
CA MET A 133 -7.82 3.58 15.34
C MET A 133 -8.32 3.38 13.89
N LYS A 134 -8.76 2.17 13.55
CA LYS A 134 -9.28 1.85 12.21
C LYS A 134 -10.50 2.68 11.86
N THR A 135 -11.47 2.78 12.75
CA THR A 135 -12.70 3.56 12.52
C THR A 135 -12.37 5.01 12.16
N ARG A 136 -11.34 5.58 12.76
CA ARG A 136 -10.95 6.97 12.53
C ARG A 136 -10.01 7.16 11.35
N PHE A 137 -9.05 6.24 11.15
CA PHE A 137 -7.93 6.46 10.23
C PHE A 137 -8.04 5.73 8.88
N ASP A 138 -8.74 4.57 8.79
CA ASP A 138 -8.76 3.73 7.58
C ASP A 138 -9.20 4.46 6.30
N ARG A 139 -10.06 5.49 6.42
CA ARG A 139 -10.49 6.31 5.26
C ARG A 139 -9.42 7.27 4.74
N TYR A 140 -8.39 7.50 5.53
CA TYR A 140 -7.34 8.48 5.22
C TYR A 140 -5.98 7.83 4.95
N GLY A 141 -5.83 6.54 5.25
CA GLY A 141 -4.58 5.83 5.08
C GLY A 141 -4.62 4.44 5.65
N LYS A 142 -3.52 4.00 6.24
CA LYS A 142 -3.35 2.64 6.73
C LYS A 142 -2.96 2.63 8.20
N VAL A 143 -3.48 1.65 8.94
CA VAL A 143 -3.15 1.40 10.35
C VAL A 143 -2.45 0.06 10.47
N TYR A 144 -1.32 0.05 11.18
CA TYR A 144 -0.46 -1.11 11.35
C TYR A 144 -0.32 -1.46 12.83
N ARG A 145 -0.32 -2.76 13.14
CA ARG A 145 0.12 -3.25 14.45
C ARG A 145 1.59 -3.66 14.34
N MET A 146 2.44 -2.98 15.11
CA MET A 146 3.88 -3.21 15.10
C MET A 146 4.29 -4.40 15.97
N GLY A 147 3.54 -4.65 17.04
CA GLY A 147 3.70 -5.76 17.98
C GLY A 147 3.19 -5.38 19.37
N GLY A 148 2.69 -6.35 20.13
CA GLY A 148 2.20 -6.09 21.49
C GLY A 148 1.10 -5.01 21.53
N ASP A 149 1.41 -3.90 22.19
CA ASP A 149 0.60 -2.69 22.36
C ASP A 149 0.95 -1.55 21.40
N GLU A 150 1.92 -1.76 20.49
CA GLU A 150 2.44 -0.73 19.59
C GLU A 150 1.74 -0.76 18.22
N PHE A 151 1.33 0.43 17.76
CA PHE A 151 0.70 0.65 16.46
C PHE A 151 1.34 1.82 15.73
N ALA A 152 1.20 1.83 14.41
CA ALA A 152 1.55 2.97 13.57
C ALA A 152 0.41 3.29 12.60
N ALA A 153 0.33 4.53 12.14
CA ALA A 153 -0.53 4.89 11.02
C ALA A 153 0.19 5.83 10.06
N ILE A 154 -0.12 5.67 8.77
CA ILE A 154 0.35 6.54 7.70
C ILE A 154 -0.88 7.07 6.99
N LEU A 155 -1.12 8.38 7.12
CA LEU A 155 -2.33 9.04 6.66
C LEU A 155 -1.99 10.04 5.57
N PHE A 156 -2.58 9.88 4.40
CA PHE A 156 -2.34 10.75 3.24
C PHE A 156 -3.25 11.98 3.27
N VAL A 157 -3.00 12.84 4.25
CA VAL A 157 -3.78 14.07 4.51
C VAL A 157 -2.85 15.24 4.78
N LYS A 158 -3.38 16.47 4.62
CA LYS A 158 -2.72 17.69 5.04
C LYS A 158 -2.76 17.86 6.56
N ARG A 159 -1.82 18.65 7.10
CA ARG A 159 -1.72 18.91 8.54
C ARG A 159 -3.02 19.50 9.13
N GLU A 160 -3.65 20.43 8.43
CA GLU A 160 -4.90 21.06 8.89
C GLU A 160 -6.05 20.05 8.98
N GLN A 161 -6.13 19.14 8.01
CA GLN A 161 -7.12 18.06 8.01
C GLN A 161 -6.85 17.05 9.14
N PHE A 162 -5.57 16.72 9.37
CA PHE A 162 -5.17 15.84 10.46
C PHE A 162 -5.53 16.42 11.83
N GLU A 163 -5.37 17.72 12.05
CA GLU A 163 -5.76 18.35 13.32
C GLU A 163 -7.26 18.21 13.63
N TRP A 164 -8.10 18.19 12.62
CA TRP A 164 -9.51 17.87 12.78
C TRP A 164 -9.72 16.37 13.10
N ILE A 165 -9.07 15.47 12.35
CA ILE A 165 -9.14 14.02 12.56
C ILE A 165 -8.66 13.66 13.95
N ARG A 166 -7.56 14.24 14.41
CA ARG A 166 -6.96 14.05 15.73
C ARG A 166 -7.96 14.40 16.85
N ARG A 167 -8.60 15.57 16.77
CA ARG A 167 -9.61 15.95 17.76
C ARG A 167 -10.79 14.97 17.84
N GLN A 168 -11.18 14.40 16.70
CA GLN A 168 -12.22 13.37 16.70
C GLN A 168 -11.71 12.06 17.33
N PHE A 169 -10.45 11.69 17.05
CA PHE A 169 -9.81 10.53 17.64
C PHE A 169 -9.68 10.65 19.16
N ASP A 170 -9.27 11.82 19.67
CA ASP A 170 -9.23 12.10 21.10
C ASP A 170 -10.62 11.95 21.75
N GLY A 171 -11.66 12.38 21.04
CA GLY A 171 -13.05 12.18 21.45
C GLY A 171 -13.45 10.71 21.49
N ASP A 172 -13.11 9.96 20.45
CA ASP A 172 -13.41 8.52 20.37
C ASP A 172 -12.74 7.76 21.52
N ILE A 173 -11.44 8.00 21.78
CA ILE A 173 -10.71 7.39 22.89
C ILE A 173 -11.43 7.67 24.23
N LYS A 174 -11.81 8.93 24.46
CA LYS A 174 -12.44 9.36 25.73
C LYS A 174 -13.80 8.71 25.97
N TYR A 175 -14.59 8.52 24.93
CA TYR A 175 -15.96 7.98 25.05
C TYR A 175 -16.04 6.48 24.79
N TRP A 176 -14.92 5.85 24.39
CA TRP A 176 -14.91 4.42 24.16
C TRP A 176 -14.97 3.65 25.48
N SER A 177 -15.97 2.79 25.60
CA SER A 177 -16.10 1.86 26.70
C SER A 177 -16.66 0.54 26.19
N CYS A 178 -16.25 -0.56 26.79
CA CYS A 178 -16.83 -1.87 26.56
C CYS A 178 -17.03 -2.60 27.92
N ASN A 179 -17.60 -3.80 27.91
CA ASN A 179 -18.03 -4.50 29.12
C ASN A 179 -16.92 -4.68 30.16
N ARG A 180 -15.66 -4.88 29.76
CA ARG A 180 -14.51 -5.13 30.64
C ARG A 180 -13.59 -3.94 30.77
N ILE A 181 -13.54 -3.08 29.74
CA ILE A 181 -12.62 -1.96 29.66
C ILE A 181 -13.41 -0.69 29.87
N LYS A 182 -13.21 -0.08 31.04
CA LYS A 182 -13.92 1.14 31.45
C LYS A 182 -13.34 2.40 30.82
N GLU A 183 -12.04 2.41 30.59
CA GLU A 183 -11.31 3.53 30.00
C GLU A 183 -10.29 3.02 28.97
N LEU A 184 -10.41 3.49 27.74
CA LEU A 184 -9.39 3.34 26.72
C LEU A 184 -8.40 4.51 26.86
N SER A 185 -7.12 4.21 26.84
CA SER A 185 -6.06 5.21 26.80
C SER A 185 -5.01 4.82 25.79
N ILE A 186 -4.70 5.73 24.86
CA ILE A 186 -3.70 5.55 23.82
C ILE A 186 -2.80 6.76 23.84
N SER A 187 -1.50 6.55 24.07
CA SER A 187 -0.49 7.60 23.87
C SER A 187 -0.06 7.61 22.43
N TYR A 188 0.06 8.79 21.82
CA TYR A 188 0.49 8.89 20.43
C TYR A 188 1.32 10.14 20.14
N GLY A 189 2.26 9.98 19.21
CA GLY A 189 3.02 11.09 18.64
C GLY A 189 2.87 11.10 17.12
N TYR A 190 2.89 12.28 16.51
CA TYR A 190 2.75 12.39 15.07
C TYR A 190 3.72 13.39 14.47
N VAL A 191 4.03 13.19 13.19
CA VAL A 191 4.90 14.04 12.38
C VAL A 191 4.26 14.24 11.02
N SER A 192 4.24 15.50 10.55
CA SER A 192 3.87 15.82 9.17
C SER A 192 5.10 15.76 8.27
N SER A 193 4.96 15.14 7.09
CA SER A 193 6.01 15.19 6.07
C SER A 193 6.38 16.61 5.64
N SER A 194 5.48 17.57 5.82
CA SER A 194 5.69 18.99 5.51
C SER A 194 6.23 19.82 6.67
N GLU A 195 6.54 19.21 7.82
CA GLU A 195 6.99 19.95 9.03
C GLU A 195 8.40 20.48 8.89
N CYS A 196 9.27 19.73 8.23
CA CYS A 196 10.60 20.16 7.79
C CYS A 196 11.06 19.28 6.62
N GLN A 197 12.30 19.51 6.15
CA GLN A 197 12.92 18.60 5.18
C GLN A 197 13.41 17.37 5.94
N TRP A 198 12.90 16.21 5.58
CA TRP A 198 13.22 14.92 6.17
C TRP A 198 14.13 14.12 5.23
N ASP A 199 15.16 13.49 5.78
CA ASP A 199 16.08 12.67 4.98
C ASP A 199 15.57 11.25 4.76
N SER A 200 14.71 10.74 5.67
CA SER A 200 14.18 9.38 5.60
C SER A 200 12.91 9.18 6.42
N MET A 201 12.16 8.13 6.08
CA MET A 201 11.03 7.65 6.88
C MET A 201 11.45 7.25 8.30
N LYS A 202 12.70 6.77 8.46
CA LYS A 202 13.23 6.44 9.78
C LYS A 202 13.31 7.67 10.69
N GLU A 203 13.77 8.81 10.19
CA GLU A 203 13.82 10.06 10.95
C GLU A 203 12.43 10.52 11.39
N ILE A 204 11.44 10.44 10.47
CA ILE A 204 10.04 10.75 10.77
C ILE A 204 9.50 9.84 11.87
N SER A 205 9.73 8.52 11.77
CA SER A 205 9.26 7.56 12.78
C SER A 205 9.92 7.77 14.12
N ASP A 206 11.24 8.01 14.15
CA ASP A 206 11.99 8.24 15.40
C ASP A 206 11.46 9.49 16.14
N VAL A 207 11.14 10.57 15.40
CA VAL A 207 10.56 11.79 16.00
C VAL A 207 9.12 11.55 16.50
N ALA A 208 8.32 10.80 15.75
CA ALA A 208 6.96 10.45 16.18
C ALA A 208 6.99 9.58 17.44
N ASP A 209 7.91 8.61 17.52
CA ASP A 209 8.12 7.78 18.71
C ASP A 209 8.50 8.61 19.93
N ILE A 210 9.42 9.56 19.78
CA ILE A 210 9.79 10.46 20.88
C ILE A 210 8.56 11.20 21.41
N ARG A 211 7.73 11.78 20.52
CA ARG A 211 6.50 12.49 20.89
C ARG A 211 5.47 11.58 21.58
N MET A 212 5.33 10.36 21.10
CA MET A 212 4.45 9.34 21.70
C MET A 212 4.94 8.98 23.11
N TYR A 213 6.24 8.78 23.29
CA TYR A 213 6.80 8.49 24.58
C TYR A 213 6.70 9.66 25.59
N GLU A 214 6.78 10.91 25.14
CA GLU A 214 6.54 12.09 25.98
C GLU A 214 5.08 12.07 26.52
N GLU A 215 4.12 11.77 25.67
CA GLU A 215 2.71 11.64 26.05
C GLU A 215 2.48 10.47 27.02
N LYS A 216 3.09 9.31 26.74
CA LYS A 216 3.05 8.13 27.61
C LYS A 216 3.63 8.40 29.00
N ALA A 217 4.73 9.15 29.06
CA ALA A 217 5.32 9.56 30.36
C ALA A 217 4.37 10.46 31.13
N MET A 218 3.64 11.37 30.46
CA MET A 218 2.63 12.21 31.11
C MET A 218 1.45 11.38 31.64
N TYR A 219 0.99 10.39 30.90
CA TYR A 219 -0.05 9.46 31.33
C TYR A 219 0.33 8.73 32.63
N TYR A 220 1.50 8.10 32.67
CA TYR A 220 1.94 7.36 33.86
C TYR A 220 2.19 8.27 35.06
N LYS A 221 2.73 9.46 34.83
CA LYS A 221 2.90 10.46 35.90
C LYS A 221 1.56 10.88 36.50
N LYS A 222 0.54 11.12 35.65
CA LYS A 222 -0.83 11.49 36.11
C LYS A 222 -1.46 10.38 36.93
N ASN A 223 -1.23 9.13 36.59
CA ASN A 223 -1.78 7.97 37.28
C ASN A 223 -0.92 7.50 38.49
N GLY A 224 0.22 8.15 38.77
CA GLY A 224 1.07 7.87 39.93
C GLY A 224 1.83 6.54 39.86
N VAL A 225 1.87 5.89 38.70
CA VAL A 225 2.49 4.57 38.47
C VAL A 225 3.43 4.59 37.30
N ASP A 226 4.39 3.66 37.26
CA ASP A 226 5.21 3.41 36.09
C ASP A 226 4.55 2.40 35.11
N ARG A 227 5.24 2.07 34.03
CA ARG A 227 4.79 1.09 33.00
C ARG A 227 4.52 -0.30 33.60
N GLN A 228 5.07 -0.60 34.77
CA GLN A 228 4.92 -1.88 35.48
C GLN A 228 3.87 -1.82 36.60
N GLY A 229 3.17 -0.67 36.76
CA GLY A 229 2.25 -0.44 37.87
C GLY A 229 2.94 -0.16 39.19
N GLN A 230 4.25 0.14 39.18
CA GLN A 230 5.06 0.49 40.33
C GLN A 230 5.18 2.01 40.50
N PRO A 231 5.43 2.55 41.72
CA PRO A 231 5.66 3.99 41.89
C PRO A 231 6.79 4.51 41.00
N ALA A 232 6.55 5.63 40.36
CA ALA A 232 7.29 6.18 39.22
C ALA A 232 8.77 6.58 39.51
N SER A 233 9.66 5.63 39.71
CA SER A 233 11.13 5.89 39.79
C SER A 233 11.86 5.87 38.43
N TYR A 234 11.28 5.24 37.40
CA TYR A 234 11.89 5.09 36.06
C TYR A 234 11.69 6.28 35.12
N VAL A 235 10.78 7.20 35.41
CA VAL A 235 10.47 8.38 34.58
C VAL A 235 11.67 9.33 34.44
N ALA A 236 12.56 9.36 35.45
CA ALA A 236 13.75 10.23 35.44
C ALA A 236 14.81 9.79 34.42
N LEU A 237 15.06 8.48 34.28
CA LEU A 237 16.06 7.94 33.33
C LEU A 237 15.61 8.13 31.89
N TYR A 238 14.30 7.97 31.65
CA TYR A 238 13.72 8.16 30.34
C TYR A 238 13.70 9.62 29.88
N ARG A 239 13.43 10.56 30.83
CA ARG A 239 13.56 12.01 30.56
C ARG A 239 14.97 12.40 30.14
N LEU A 240 15.98 11.81 30.76
CA LEU A 240 17.38 12.08 30.40
C LEU A 240 17.68 11.59 28.96
N TYR A 241 17.17 10.41 28.60
CA TYR A 241 17.35 9.85 27.26
C TYR A 241 16.65 10.67 26.18
N THR A 242 15.38 11.08 26.41
CA THR A 242 14.63 11.94 25.47
C THR A 242 15.19 13.34 25.38
N GLN A 243 15.70 13.91 26.48
CA GLN A 243 16.42 15.18 26.45
C GLN A 243 17.72 15.11 25.63
N ILE A 244 18.49 14.02 25.76
CA ILE A 244 19.71 13.81 24.98
C ILE A 244 19.40 13.68 23.48
N LEU A 245 18.36 12.92 23.12
CA LEU A 245 17.89 12.79 21.74
C LEU A 245 17.39 14.13 21.18
N ARG A 246 16.62 14.89 21.97
CA ARG A 246 16.11 16.22 21.59
C ARG A 246 17.23 17.22 21.37
N ILE A 247 18.25 17.22 22.24
CA ILE A 247 19.44 18.06 22.10
C ILE A 247 20.23 17.71 20.83
N ASN A 248 20.32 16.44 20.46
CA ASN A 248 21.01 16.03 19.25
C ASN A 248 20.21 16.43 17.98
N LEU A 249 18.91 16.23 17.96
CA LEU A 249 18.02 16.65 16.88
C LEU A 249 17.97 18.18 16.73
N GLU A 250 17.95 18.93 17.85
CA GLU A 250 18.02 20.40 17.81
C GLU A 250 19.38 20.89 17.31
N LYS A 251 20.50 20.25 17.70
CA LYS A 251 21.82 20.58 17.16
C LYS A 251 21.93 20.38 15.66
N ASP A 252 21.34 19.32 15.12
CA ASP A 252 21.37 19.06 13.69
C ASP A 252 20.42 20.02 12.95
N ARG A 253 19.26 20.37 13.51
CA ARG A 253 18.37 21.44 13.00
C ARG A 253 19.05 22.82 13.00
N TYR A 254 19.79 23.18 14.04
CA TYR A 254 20.56 24.45 14.08
C TYR A 254 21.60 24.50 12.95
N LYS A 255 22.24 23.39 12.61
CA LYS A 255 23.14 23.31 11.47
C LYS A 255 22.46 23.57 10.13
N ILE A 256 21.24 23.03 9.94
CA ILE A 256 20.46 23.17 8.72
C ILE A 256 19.94 24.60 8.57
N ILE A 257 19.40 25.21 9.62
CA ILE A 257 18.89 26.60 9.61
C ILE A 257 20.04 27.58 9.33
N ASN A 258 21.20 27.44 10.00
CA ASN A 258 22.37 28.27 9.73
C ASN A 258 22.96 28.08 8.33
N TRP A 259 22.82 26.86 7.75
CA TRP A 259 23.27 26.61 6.38
C TRP A 259 22.33 27.29 5.35
N GLU A 260 21.02 27.29 5.55
CA GLU A 260 20.05 27.98 4.71
C GLU A 260 20.19 29.50 4.80
N GLU A 261 20.37 30.07 5.99
CA GLU A 261 20.63 31.50 6.18
C GLU A 261 21.95 31.95 5.51
N THR A 262 22.99 31.10 5.57
CA THR A 262 24.28 31.39 4.93
C THR A 262 24.18 31.29 3.42
N LYS A 263 23.33 30.38 2.89
CA LYS A 263 23.09 30.23 1.45
C LYS A 263 22.25 31.35 0.88
N ASN A 264 21.29 31.87 1.66
CA ASN A 264 20.47 33.00 1.27
C ASN A 264 21.22 34.34 1.31
N LYS A 265 22.14 34.53 2.24
CA LYS A 265 23.05 35.70 2.26
C LYS A 265 24.00 35.71 1.06
N LYS A 266 24.54 34.58 0.63
CA LYS A 266 25.40 34.48 -0.57
C LYS A 266 24.69 34.64 -1.91
N LYS A 267 23.36 34.74 -1.93
CA LYS A 267 22.59 35.04 -3.13
C LYS A 267 22.15 36.51 -3.22
N GLN A 268 22.39 37.29 -2.19
CA GLN A 268 22.06 38.72 -2.14
C GLN A 268 23.30 39.62 -2.31
N ASP A 269 24.51 39.06 -2.25
CA ASP A 269 25.79 39.65 -2.65
C ASP A 269 26.16 39.15 -4.09
#